data_12d84f3097d0a4b7771050fedfe4deb0
#
_entry.id   12d84f3097d0a4b7771050fedfe4deb0
#
_cell.length_a   1.000
_cell.length_b   1.000
_cell.length_c   1.000
_cell.angle_alpha   90.00
_cell.angle_beta   90.00
_cell.angle_gamma   90.00
#
_symmetry.space_group_name_H-M   'P 1'
#
loop_
_entity.id
_entity.type
_entity.pdbx_description
1 polymer ?
#
loop_
_entity_poly.entity_id
_entity_poly.type
_entity_poly.pdbx_seq_one_letter_code
_entity_poly.pdbx_strand_id
1 'polypeptide(L)'
;MKNTDYHDQVANYYDKEAYDFEKRAGQNHVLESLRQSFRDITMNYQPKKMLELGYGPGLDMEWFANQKGVEIIHGIDLTPSFYQIVKEKADFRGDGRIVPHLGTAEDASELLGTTSVDTVIVYFGALNTTDNLDNAAQAIANVLEPGGRAVLTFVNRWYMFDIFWNLLTLRPHKALARLGSVWGGYSPTRHLPSYCPSSRTVHRAFKPYLKRVKRKGFCIVHPAWFRQHWA
;
A
#
# COMPACT_ATOMS: atom_id res chain seq x y z
N MET A 1 -7.29 16.74 -12.85
CA MET A 1 -8.54 16.80 -12.05
C MET A 1 -8.53 15.57 -11.17
N LYS A 2 -8.64 15.73 -9.85
CA LYS A 2 -8.84 14.58 -8.93
C LYS A 2 -10.22 13.98 -9.21
N ASN A 3 -10.30 12.66 -9.32
CA ASN A 3 -11.58 11.99 -9.44
C ASN A 3 -12.19 11.82 -8.04
N THR A 4 -12.75 12.90 -7.51
CA THR A 4 -13.30 12.98 -6.15
C THR A 4 -14.28 11.84 -5.88
N ASP A 5 -15.13 11.50 -6.85
CA ASP A 5 -16.11 10.40 -6.71
C ASP A 5 -15.44 9.03 -6.49
N TYR A 6 -14.32 8.76 -7.16
CA TYR A 6 -13.58 7.51 -6.96
C TYR A 6 -12.87 7.46 -5.60
N HIS A 7 -12.25 8.57 -5.17
CA HIS A 7 -11.62 8.65 -3.86
C HIS A 7 -12.63 8.49 -2.73
N ASP A 8 -13.81 9.08 -2.88
CA ASP A 8 -14.91 8.93 -1.91
C ASP A 8 -15.40 7.47 -1.83
N GLN A 9 -15.45 6.74 -2.97
CA GLN A 9 -15.79 5.33 -2.96
C GLN A 9 -14.74 4.49 -2.21
N VAL A 10 -13.45 4.77 -2.41
CA VAL A 10 -12.35 4.08 -1.72
C VAL A 10 -12.40 4.39 -0.22
N ALA A 11 -12.54 5.65 0.17
CA ALA A 11 -12.66 6.06 1.57
C ALA A 11 -13.84 5.38 2.26
N ASN A 12 -15.02 5.45 1.66
CA ASN A 12 -16.24 4.82 2.21
C ASN A 12 -16.15 3.29 2.31
N TYR A 13 -15.38 2.65 1.40
CA TYR A 13 -15.15 1.20 1.48
C TYR A 13 -14.33 0.87 2.73
N TYR A 14 -13.20 1.53 2.92
CA TYR A 14 -12.30 1.26 4.05
C TYR A 14 -12.82 1.76 5.38
N ASP A 15 -13.61 2.83 5.40
CA ASP A 15 -14.26 3.34 6.60
C ASP A 15 -15.17 2.28 7.26
N LYS A 16 -15.90 1.51 6.44
CA LYS A 16 -16.71 0.38 6.91
C LYS A 16 -15.90 -0.83 7.37
N GLU A 17 -14.65 -0.94 6.94
CA GLU A 17 -13.74 -2.03 7.32
C GLU A 17 -12.90 -1.69 8.58
N ALA A 18 -12.76 -0.41 8.91
CA ALA A 18 -11.77 0.09 9.87
C ALA A 18 -11.86 -0.58 11.24
N TYR A 19 -13.07 -0.79 11.75
CA TYR A 19 -13.30 -1.35 13.09
C TYR A 19 -12.66 -2.73 13.29
N ASP A 20 -12.75 -3.62 12.30
CA ASP A 20 -12.25 -5.00 12.39
C ASP A 20 -10.92 -5.21 11.67
N PHE A 21 -10.42 -4.19 10.96
CA PHE A 21 -9.29 -4.34 10.04
C PHE A 21 -8.03 -4.80 10.76
N GLU A 22 -7.68 -4.15 11.86
CA GLU A 22 -6.47 -4.46 12.64
C GLU A 22 -6.53 -5.87 13.22
N LYS A 23 -7.66 -6.25 13.81
CA LYS A 23 -7.89 -7.59 14.36
C LYS A 23 -7.74 -8.68 13.29
N ARG A 24 -8.34 -8.47 12.11
CA ARG A 24 -8.24 -9.43 10.99
C ARG A 24 -6.83 -9.50 10.42
N ALA A 25 -6.13 -8.38 10.34
CA ALA A 25 -4.73 -8.33 9.88
C ALA A 25 -3.81 -9.13 10.80
N GLY A 26 -3.96 -8.99 12.13
CA GLY A 26 -3.16 -9.71 13.13
C GLY A 26 -3.43 -11.22 13.20
N GLN A 27 -4.57 -11.69 12.71
CA GLN A 27 -4.92 -13.12 12.68
C GLN A 27 -4.41 -13.84 11.42
N ASN A 28 -3.81 -13.14 10.48
CA ASN A 28 -3.41 -13.72 9.20
C ASN A 28 -1.89 -13.89 9.10
N HIS A 29 -1.41 -15.11 9.37
CA HIS A 29 0.02 -15.44 9.38
C HIS A 29 0.72 -15.19 8.04
N VAL A 30 0.03 -15.43 6.91
CA VAL A 30 0.61 -15.17 5.57
C VAL A 30 0.79 -13.67 5.36
N LEU A 31 -0.20 -12.89 5.78
CA LEU A 31 -0.16 -11.43 5.68
C LEU A 31 0.97 -10.86 6.55
N GLU A 32 1.13 -11.37 7.78
CA GLU A 32 2.18 -10.91 8.68
C GLU A 32 3.58 -11.31 8.17
N SER A 33 3.76 -12.49 7.62
CA SER A 33 5.03 -12.90 7.00
C SER A 33 5.40 -12.03 5.78
N LEU A 34 4.41 -11.64 4.98
CA LEU A 34 4.60 -10.69 3.88
C LEU A 34 4.99 -9.31 4.42
N ARG A 35 4.29 -8.82 5.42
CA ARG A 35 4.54 -7.55 6.09
C ARG A 35 5.97 -7.49 6.61
N GLN A 36 6.39 -8.53 7.35
CA GLN A 36 7.75 -8.61 7.85
C GLN A 36 8.79 -8.61 6.71
N SER A 37 8.53 -9.32 5.61
CA SER A 37 9.41 -9.28 4.44
C SER A 37 9.52 -7.88 3.82
N PHE A 38 8.45 -7.08 3.83
CA PHE A 38 8.48 -5.70 3.33
C PHE A 38 9.25 -4.78 4.28
N ARG A 39 9.05 -4.94 5.59
CA ARG A 39 9.78 -4.23 6.65
C ARG A 39 11.28 -4.48 6.55
N ASP A 40 11.69 -5.75 6.43
CA ASP A 40 13.09 -6.15 6.29
C ASP A 40 13.74 -5.53 5.05
N ILE A 41 13.03 -5.54 3.90
CA ILE A 41 13.51 -4.90 2.67
C ILE A 41 13.72 -3.40 2.90
N THR A 42 12.82 -2.74 3.59
CA THR A 42 12.89 -1.30 3.86
C THR A 42 14.01 -0.99 4.84
N MET A 43 14.14 -1.73 5.94
CA MET A 43 15.19 -1.52 6.94
C MET A 43 16.62 -1.71 6.38
N ASN A 44 16.80 -2.50 5.32
CA ASN A 44 18.10 -2.60 4.63
C ASN A 44 18.59 -1.26 4.05
N TYR A 45 17.71 -0.29 3.89
CA TYR A 45 18.05 1.07 3.41
C TYR A 45 18.27 2.08 4.55
N GLN A 46 18.16 1.65 5.82
CA GLN A 46 18.36 2.47 7.02
C GLN A 46 17.53 3.77 7.02
N PRO A 47 16.19 3.66 6.90
CA PRO A 47 15.30 4.81 6.83
C PRO A 47 15.38 5.66 8.10
N LYS A 48 15.28 6.99 7.96
CA LYS A 48 15.22 7.94 9.07
C LYS A 48 13.94 8.76 9.05
N LYS A 49 13.64 9.39 7.91
CA LYS A 49 12.45 10.20 7.69
C LYS A 49 11.58 9.51 6.65
N MET A 50 10.47 8.99 7.08
CA MET A 50 9.64 8.11 6.27
C MET A 50 8.31 8.74 5.90
N LEU A 51 7.76 8.30 4.76
CA LEU A 51 6.37 8.49 4.40
C LEU A 51 5.74 7.14 4.07
N GLU A 52 4.61 6.83 4.70
CA GLU A 52 3.75 5.71 4.30
C GLU A 52 2.49 6.21 3.59
N LEU A 53 2.23 5.71 2.38
CA LEU A 53 1.01 5.98 1.63
C LEU A 53 0.03 4.82 1.77
N GLY A 54 -1.18 5.11 2.24
CA GLY A 54 -2.20 4.11 2.57
C GLY A 54 -1.87 3.37 3.85
N TYR A 55 -1.65 4.08 4.94
CA TYR A 55 -1.19 3.51 6.22
C TYR A 55 -2.25 2.64 6.92
N GLY A 56 -3.55 2.74 6.53
CA GLY A 56 -4.62 2.00 7.18
C GLY A 56 -4.68 2.25 8.70
N PRO A 57 -4.76 1.22 9.56
CA PRO A 57 -4.75 1.41 11.02
C PRO A 57 -3.36 1.73 11.61
N GLY A 58 -2.34 1.97 10.79
CA GLY A 58 -1.01 2.40 11.22
C GLY A 58 -0.08 1.31 11.73
N LEU A 59 -0.32 0.04 11.40
CA LEU A 59 0.49 -1.09 11.88
C LEU A 59 1.97 -0.97 11.51
N ASP A 60 2.27 -0.47 10.32
CA ASP A 60 3.64 -0.29 9.85
C ASP A 60 4.23 1.02 10.40
N MET A 61 3.43 2.09 10.52
CA MET A 61 3.86 3.32 11.20
C MET A 61 4.31 3.07 12.63
N GLU A 62 3.53 2.33 13.43
CA GLU A 62 3.90 1.97 14.81
C GLU A 62 5.17 1.11 14.84
N TRP A 63 5.27 0.13 13.94
CA TRP A 63 6.42 -0.73 13.89
C TRP A 63 7.71 0.03 13.55
N PHE A 64 7.68 0.89 12.50
CA PHE A 64 8.84 1.70 12.10
C PHE A 64 9.20 2.73 13.15
N ALA A 65 8.24 3.40 13.79
CA ALA A 65 8.50 4.35 14.86
C ALA A 65 9.21 3.71 16.08
N ASN A 66 9.16 2.39 16.22
CA ASN A 66 9.89 1.65 17.25
C ASN A 66 11.30 1.21 16.80
N GLN A 67 11.66 1.39 15.52
CA GLN A 67 12.97 0.97 15.04
C GLN A 67 14.05 1.99 15.40
N LYS A 68 15.22 1.48 15.76
CA LYS A 68 16.40 2.32 15.98
C LYS A 68 16.83 2.98 14.66
N GLY A 69 17.00 4.30 14.70
CA GLY A 69 17.40 5.09 13.55
C GLY A 69 16.26 5.76 12.80
N VAL A 70 15.02 5.30 12.94
CA VAL A 70 13.85 6.02 12.41
C VAL A 70 13.53 7.20 13.33
N GLU A 71 13.56 8.39 12.79
CA GLU A 71 13.35 9.65 13.51
C GLU A 71 11.88 10.04 13.49
N ILE A 72 11.25 9.94 12.31
CA ILE A 72 9.85 10.29 12.08
C ILE A 72 9.26 9.47 10.95
N ILE A 73 7.97 9.15 11.07
CA ILE A 73 7.18 8.56 9.99
C ILE A 73 5.89 9.36 9.82
N HIS A 74 5.76 9.99 8.66
CA HIS A 74 4.51 10.57 8.19
C HIS A 74 3.68 9.47 7.53
N GLY A 75 2.37 9.56 7.62
CA GLY A 75 1.45 8.70 6.89
C GLY A 75 0.39 9.53 6.18
N ILE A 76 0.00 9.12 4.98
CA ILE A 76 -1.13 9.72 4.25
C ILE A 76 -2.12 8.60 3.93
N ASP A 77 -3.36 8.75 4.37
CA ASP A 77 -4.48 7.87 4.04
C ASP A 77 -5.73 8.70 3.79
N LEU A 78 -6.57 8.24 2.90
CA LEU A 78 -7.80 8.98 2.55
C LEU A 78 -9.01 8.60 3.41
N THR A 79 -8.85 7.65 4.34
CA THR A 79 -9.90 7.08 5.17
C THR A 79 -10.01 7.81 6.52
N PRO A 80 -11.11 8.56 6.80
CA PRO A 80 -11.25 9.32 8.04
C PRO A 80 -11.13 8.47 9.31
N SER A 81 -11.72 7.27 9.33
CA SER A 81 -11.65 6.39 10.49
C SER A 81 -10.21 5.91 10.76
N PHE A 82 -9.42 5.62 9.73
CA PHE A 82 -8.01 5.28 9.93
C PHE A 82 -7.20 6.47 10.43
N TYR A 83 -7.45 7.67 9.91
CA TYR A 83 -6.82 8.88 10.41
C TYR A 83 -7.07 9.07 11.91
N GLN A 84 -8.32 8.89 12.35
CA GLN A 84 -8.67 9.02 13.77
C GLN A 84 -7.96 7.97 14.63
N ILE A 85 -7.96 6.70 14.21
CA ILE A 85 -7.27 5.59 14.91
C ILE A 85 -5.77 5.90 15.05
N VAL A 86 -5.11 6.30 13.97
CA VAL A 86 -3.66 6.54 14.02
C VAL A 86 -3.33 7.80 14.79
N LYS A 87 -4.17 8.82 14.73
CA LYS A 87 -4.03 10.03 15.55
C LYS A 87 -4.09 9.70 17.04
N GLU A 88 -5.06 8.91 17.48
CA GLU A 88 -5.16 8.47 18.88
C GLU A 88 -3.93 7.68 19.33
N LYS A 89 -3.40 6.78 18.46
CA LYS A 89 -2.15 6.05 18.73
C LYS A 89 -0.94 6.98 18.84
N ALA A 90 -0.84 7.98 17.95
CA ALA A 90 0.24 8.97 17.99
C ALA A 90 0.16 9.86 19.24
N ASP A 91 -1.03 10.32 19.62
CA ASP A 91 -1.27 11.10 20.82
C ASP A 91 -0.94 10.29 22.10
N PHE A 92 -1.37 9.02 22.17
CA PHE A 92 -1.03 8.12 23.27
C PHE A 92 0.47 7.86 23.40
N ARG A 93 1.17 7.74 22.26
CA ARG A 93 2.63 7.59 22.22
C ARG A 93 3.35 8.84 22.71
N GLY A 94 2.91 10.02 22.31
CA GLY A 94 3.39 11.32 22.80
C GLY A 94 4.82 11.71 22.45
N ASP A 95 5.53 10.95 21.58
CA ASP A 95 6.93 11.20 21.21
C ASP A 95 7.09 11.95 19.85
N GLY A 96 5.98 12.26 19.20
CA GLY A 96 5.96 12.98 17.91
C GLY A 96 6.51 12.22 16.70
N ARG A 97 6.83 10.93 16.84
CA ARG A 97 7.41 10.15 15.76
C ARG A 97 6.41 9.70 14.70
N ILE A 98 5.12 9.64 15.04
CA ILE A 98 4.05 9.24 14.13
C ILE A 98 3.22 10.48 13.81
N VAL A 99 3.13 10.83 12.53
CA VAL A 99 2.39 12.01 12.06
C VAL A 99 1.41 11.59 10.96
N PRO A 100 0.15 11.29 11.30
CA PRO A 100 -0.85 10.96 10.31
C PRO A 100 -1.41 12.21 9.62
N HIS A 101 -1.69 12.08 8.34
CA HIS A 101 -2.37 13.06 7.51
C HIS A 101 -3.57 12.41 6.82
N LEU A 102 -4.65 13.16 6.66
CA LEU A 102 -5.80 12.77 5.85
C LEU A 102 -5.62 13.35 4.44
N GLY A 103 -5.61 12.50 3.42
CA GLY A 103 -5.41 12.91 2.04
C GLY A 103 -5.07 11.77 1.10
N THR A 104 -4.69 12.12 -0.11
CA THR A 104 -4.27 11.20 -1.17
C THR A 104 -2.75 11.23 -1.38
N ALA A 105 -2.20 10.31 -2.17
CA ALA A 105 -0.79 10.31 -2.52
C ALA A 105 -0.36 11.60 -3.24
N GLU A 106 -1.26 12.20 -4.00
CA GLU A 106 -1.04 13.43 -4.75
C GLU A 106 -0.90 14.66 -3.85
N ASP A 107 -1.41 14.60 -2.62
CA ASP A 107 -1.32 15.68 -1.64
C ASP A 107 0.02 15.69 -0.88
N ALA A 108 0.87 14.69 -1.10
CA ALA A 108 2.09 14.50 -0.32
C ALA A 108 3.01 15.73 -0.28
N SER A 109 3.21 16.41 -1.42
CA SER A 109 4.07 17.61 -1.48
C SER A 109 3.44 18.81 -0.79
N GLU A 110 2.12 18.92 -0.76
CA GLU A 110 1.41 19.99 -0.05
C GLU A 110 1.48 19.79 1.47
N LEU A 111 1.31 18.53 1.91
CA LEU A 111 1.27 18.17 3.32
C LEU A 111 2.66 18.15 3.98
N LEU A 112 3.69 17.70 3.26
CA LEU A 112 5.03 17.50 3.82
C LEU A 112 6.09 18.48 3.30
N GLY A 113 5.84 19.13 2.17
CA GLY A 113 6.87 19.84 1.40
C GLY A 113 7.64 18.93 0.45
N THR A 114 8.48 19.54 -0.39
CA THR A 114 9.37 18.79 -1.31
C THR A 114 10.63 18.32 -0.61
N THR A 115 11.24 17.22 -1.06
CA THR A 115 12.51 16.68 -0.53
C THR A 115 12.51 16.54 1.00
N SER A 116 11.41 16.03 1.56
CA SER A 116 11.17 16.01 3.00
C SER A 116 11.45 14.66 3.67
N VAL A 117 11.53 13.57 2.88
CA VAL A 117 11.73 12.20 3.39
C VAL A 117 12.81 11.44 2.60
N ASP A 118 13.53 10.57 3.29
CA ASP A 118 14.52 9.69 2.65
C ASP A 118 13.91 8.38 2.14
N THR A 119 12.76 7.98 2.69
CA THR A 119 12.11 6.71 2.35
C THR A 119 10.60 6.86 2.23
N VAL A 120 10.06 6.42 1.09
CA VAL A 120 8.61 6.25 0.89
C VAL A 120 8.26 4.77 0.85
N ILE A 121 7.26 4.36 1.61
CA ILE A 121 6.71 3.00 1.57
C ILE A 121 5.24 3.02 1.13
N VAL A 122 4.87 2.02 0.33
CA VAL A 122 3.48 1.76 -0.05
C VAL A 122 3.26 0.26 0.00
N TYR A 123 2.68 -0.21 1.09
CA TYR A 123 2.48 -1.63 1.31
C TYR A 123 1.08 -2.10 0.91
N PHE A 124 0.96 -3.41 0.70
CA PHE A 124 -0.29 -4.10 0.37
C PHE A 124 -1.09 -3.51 -0.81
N GLY A 125 -0.41 -2.77 -1.67
CA GLY A 125 -0.99 -2.32 -2.92
C GLY A 125 -1.96 -1.13 -2.78
N ALA A 126 -1.71 -0.21 -1.85
CA ALA A 126 -2.52 1.02 -1.76
C ALA A 126 -2.55 1.79 -3.10
N LEU A 127 -1.46 1.79 -3.88
CA LEU A 127 -1.47 2.35 -5.24
C LEU A 127 -2.30 1.56 -6.27
N ASN A 128 -2.89 0.43 -5.92
CA ASN A 128 -3.88 -0.22 -6.76
C ASN A 128 -5.24 0.48 -6.72
N THR A 129 -5.44 1.39 -5.78
CA THR A 129 -6.64 2.22 -5.64
C THR A 129 -6.41 3.68 -6.05
N THR A 130 -5.35 3.98 -6.79
CA THR A 130 -5.21 5.28 -7.45
C THR A 130 -5.71 5.20 -8.90
N ASP A 131 -6.37 6.25 -9.35
CA ASP A 131 -6.86 6.39 -10.73
C ASP A 131 -5.76 6.91 -11.69
N ASN A 132 -4.71 7.54 -11.14
CA ASN A 132 -3.60 8.08 -11.91
C ASN A 132 -2.23 7.75 -11.29
N LEU A 133 -1.66 6.65 -11.78
CA LEU A 133 -0.35 6.18 -11.30
C LEU A 133 0.81 7.14 -11.66
N ASP A 134 0.70 7.89 -12.74
CA ASP A 134 1.75 8.84 -13.14
C ASP A 134 1.79 10.03 -12.18
N ASN A 135 0.63 10.55 -11.75
CA ASN A 135 0.54 11.60 -10.73
C ASN A 135 1.08 11.12 -9.39
N ALA A 136 0.69 9.92 -8.96
CA ALA A 136 1.21 9.33 -7.72
C ALA A 136 2.74 9.14 -7.79
N ALA A 137 3.28 8.72 -8.94
CA ALA A 137 4.72 8.56 -9.14
C ALA A 137 5.46 9.90 -9.04
N GLN A 138 4.90 10.96 -9.62
CA GLN A 138 5.45 12.31 -9.50
C GLN A 138 5.41 12.83 -8.07
N ALA A 139 4.28 12.67 -7.38
CA ALA A 139 4.12 13.08 -5.99
C ALA A 139 5.13 12.40 -5.05
N ILE A 140 5.29 11.07 -5.20
CA ILE A 140 6.30 10.30 -4.45
C ILE A 140 7.72 10.82 -4.73
N ALA A 141 8.04 11.11 -5.98
CA ALA A 141 9.36 11.61 -6.34
C ALA A 141 9.64 13.01 -5.79
N ASN A 142 8.62 13.87 -5.75
CA ASN A 142 8.74 15.25 -5.26
C ASN A 142 9.07 15.33 -3.75
N VAL A 143 8.55 14.39 -2.95
CA VAL A 143 8.81 14.37 -1.50
C VAL A 143 10.10 13.65 -1.12
N LEU A 144 10.63 12.80 -2.02
CA LEU A 144 11.88 12.09 -1.77
C LEU A 144 13.10 13.00 -1.85
N GLU A 145 13.99 12.87 -0.88
CA GLU A 145 15.33 13.45 -0.92
C GLU A 145 16.17 12.85 -2.06
N PRO A 146 17.14 13.59 -2.61
CA PRO A 146 18.08 13.03 -3.58
C PRO A 146 18.79 11.77 -3.03
N GLY A 147 18.69 10.67 -3.76
CA GLY A 147 19.20 9.37 -3.31
C GLY A 147 18.25 8.55 -2.43
N GLY A 148 17.11 9.13 -2.08
CA GLY A 148 16.04 8.45 -1.31
C GLY A 148 15.52 7.17 -1.96
N ARG A 149 14.73 6.41 -1.24
CA ARG A 149 14.22 5.09 -1.66
C ARG A 149 12.70 5.04 -1.60
N ALA A 150 12.11 4.38 -2.60
CA ALA A 150 10.69 4.01 -2.57
C ALA A 150 10.55 2.47 -2.58
N VAL A 151 9.83 1.93 -1.60
CA VAL A 151 9.49 0.50 -1.51
C VAL A 151 7.99 0.36 -1.78
N LEU A 152 7.65 -0.01 -3.01
CA LEU A 152 6.30 0.00 -3.51
C LEU A 152 5.81 -1.43 -3.76
N THR A 153 4.64 -1.77 -3.26
CA THR A 153 4.02 -3.06 -3.54
C THR A 153 2.77 -2.89 -4.39
N PHE A 154 2.57 -3.83 -5.29
CA PHE A 154 1.40 -3.89 -6.16
C PHE A 154 0.81 -5.30 -6.14
N VAL A 155 -0.50 -5.40 -6.27
CA VAL A 155 -1.16 -6.69 -6.41
C VAL A 155 -0.63 -7.39 -7.65
N ASN A 156 -0.23 -8.66 -7.47
CA ASN A 156 0.32 -9.45 -8.56
C ASN A 156 -0.77 -9.77 -9.60
N ARG A 157 -0.61 -9.22 -10.78
CA ARG A 157 -1.49 -9.47 -11.93
C ARG A 157 -1.46 -10.95 -12.36
N TRP A 158 -0.29 -11.58 -12.28
CA TRP A 158 -0.03 -12.96 -12.66
C TRP A 158 0.04 -13.88 -11.44
N TYR A 159 -1.04 -13.96 -10.68
CA TYR A 159 -1.12 -14.92 -9.59
C TYR A 159 -1.49 -16.30 -10.17
N MET A 160 -0.46 -17.07 -10.53
CA MET A 160 -0.59 -18.33 -11.26
C MET A 160 -1.47 -19.36 -10.56
N PHE A 161 -1.36 -19.45 -9.24
CA PHE A 161 -2.19 -20.36 -8.46
C PHE A 161 -3.68 -20.09 -8.66
N ASP A 162 -4.10 -18.84 -8.59
CA ASP A 162 -5.51 -18.46 -8.71
C ASP A 162 -6.02 -18.67 -10.15
N ILE A 163 -5.18 -18.34 -11.12
CA ILE A 163 -5.46 -18.57 -12.54
C ILE A 163 -5.71 -20.09 -12.78
N PHE A 164 -4.74 -20.92 -12.38
CA PHE A 164 -4.82 -22.36 -12.59
C PHE A 164 -6.01 -22.99 -11.86
N TRP A 165 -6.22 -22.64 -10.57
CA TRP A 165 -7.34 -23.14 -9.77
C TRP A 165 -8.70 -22.77 -10.36
N ASN A 166 -8.88 -21.52 -10.80
CA ASN A 166 -10.16 -21.10 -11.39
C ASN A 166 -10.38 -21.71 -12.77
N LEU A 167 -9.35 -21.99 -13.56
CA LEU A 167 -9.48 -22.74 -14.80
C LEU A 167 -9.88 -24.18 -14.54
N LEU A 168 -9.24 -24.85 -13.58
CA LEU A 168 -9.55 -26.22 -13.18
C LEU A 168 -10.99 -26.37 -12.65
N THR A 169 -11.49 -25.34 -11.96
CA THR A 169 -12.87 -25.31 -11.44
C THR A 169 -13.88 -24.71 -12.42
N LEU A 170 -13.55 -24.64 -13.71
CA LEU A 170 -14.40 -24.12 -14.80
C LEU A 170 -14.95 -22.72 -14.57
N ARG A 171 -14.10 -21.81 -14.01
CA ARG A 171 -14.42 -20.41 -13.73
C ARG A 171 -13.47 -19.45 -14.48
N PRO A 172 -13.44 -19.48 -15.83
CA PRO A 172 -12.45 -18.73 -16.61
C PRO A 172 -12.55 -17.22 -16.41
N HIS A 173 -13.75 -16.68 -16.18
CA HIS A 173 -13.95 -15.26 -15.90
C HIS A 173 -13.25 -14.82 -14.61
N LYS A 174 -13.20 -15.67 -13.56
CA LYS A 174 -12.44 -15.39 -12.33
C LYS A 174 -10.95 -15.56 -12.53
N ALA A 175 -10.53 -16.54 -13.32
CA ALA A 175 -9.12 -16.76 -13.65
C ALA A 175 -8.48 -15.53 -14.31
N LEU A 176 -9.21 -14.86 -15.19
CA LEU A 176 -8.72 -13.74 -15.98
C LEU A 176 -9.08 -12.35 -15.40
N ALA A 177 -9.80 -12.31 -14.26
CA ALA A 177 -10.31 -11.05 -13.69
C ALA A 177 -9.21 -9.99 -13.46
N ARG A 178 -8.02 -10.41 -12.99
CA ARG A 178 -6.89 -9.50 -12.75
C ARG A 178 -6.20 -9.01 -14.03
N LEU A 179 -6.47 -9.64 -15.18
CA LEU A 179 -5.92 -9.22 -16.46
C LEU A 179 -6.73 -8.10 -17.11
N GLY A 180 -7.93 -7.84 -16.58
CA GLY A 180 -8.74 -6.69 -16.97
C GLY A 180 -8.13 -5.35 -16.57
N SER A 181 -8.73 -4.26 -17.05
CA SER A 181 -8.35 -2.90 -16.65
C SER A 181 -8.71 -2.59 -15.20
N VAL A 182 -9.85 -3.10 -14.76
CA VAL A 182 -10.35 -2.94 -13.39
C VAL A 182 -10.60 -4.33 -12.79
N TRP A 183 -10.16 -4.50 -11.56
CA TRP A 183 -10.39 -5.70 -10.78
C TRP A 183 -11.20 -5.36 -9.53
N GLY A 184 -12.19 -6.19 -9.17
CA GLY A 184 -13.13 -5.90 -8.08
C GLY A 184 -12.59 -6.07 -6.65
N GLY A 185 -11.29 -6.23 -6.48
CA GLY A 185 -10.69 -6.42 -5.17
C GLY A 185 -10.83 -7.85 -4.62
N TYR A 186 -10.54 -8.01 -3.33
CA TYR A 186 -10.56 -9.31 -2.63
C TYR A 186 -11.88 -9.63 -1.94
N SER A 187 -12.73 -8.63 -1.70
CA SER A 187 -13.99 -8.85 -1.00
C SER A 187 -15.02 -9.50 -1.93
N PRO A 188 -15.64 -10.62 -1.53
CA PRO A 188 -16.72 -11.23 -2.31
C PRO A 188 -18.04 -10.48 -2.19
N THR A 189 -18.20 -9.64 -1.18
CA THR A 189 -19.47 -8.98 -0.83
C THR A 189 -19.49 -7.50 -1.17
N ARG A 190 -18.32 -6.87 -1.29
CA ARG A 190 -18.17 -5.45 -1.61
C ARG A 190 -17.19 -5.26 -2.75
N HIS A 191 -17.64 -4.63 -3.80
CA HIS A 191 -16.82 -4.35 -4.97
C HIS A 191 -16.10 -3.02 -4.77
N LEU A 192 -14.77 -3.05 -4.81
CA LEU A 192 -13.92 -1.87 -4.89
C LEU A 192 -13.20 -1.88 -6.24
N PRO A 193 -13.48 -0.96 -7.16
CA PRO A 193 -12.73 -0.86 -8.39
C PRO A 193 -11.24 -0.66 -8.08
N SER A 194 -10.42 -1.62 -8.45
CA SER A 194 -8.97 -1.61 -8.20
C SER A 194 -8.24 -1.90 -9.51
N TYR A 195 -7.02 -1.40 -9.63
CA TYR A 195 -6.19 -1.60 -10.81
C TYR A 195 -5.08 -2.60 -10.49
N CYS A 196 -4.81 -3.54 -11.41
CA CYS A 196 -3.67 -4.43 -11.33
C CYS A 196 -2.66 -4.06 -12.42
N PRO A 197 -1.86 -2.99 -12.24
CA PRO A 197 -0.94 -2.56 -13.26
C PRO A 197 0.12 -3.62 -13.55
N SER A 198 0.48 -3.77 -14.81
CA SER A 198 1.61 -4.63 -15.17
C SER A 198 2.93 -4.02 -14.67
N SER A 199 3.95 -4.87 -14.46
CA SER A 199 5.29 -4.38 -14.13
C SER A 199 5.86 -3.39 -15.16
N ARG A 200 5.42 -3.48 -16.44
CA ARG A 200 5.80 -2.53 -17.48
C ARG A 200 5.09 -1.19 -17.26
N THR A 201 3.82 -1.21 -16.91
CA THR A 201 3.04 0.01 -16.61
C THR A 201 3.63 0.74 -15.41
N VAL A 202 3.88 0.02 -14.30
CA VAL A 202 4.54 0.60 -13.12
C VAL A 202 5.91 1.18 -13.49
N HIS A 203 6.74 0.43 -14.21
CA HIS A 203 8.05 0.93 -14.61
C HIS A 203 7.95 2.19 -15.48
N ARG A 204 6.99 2.27 -16.40
CA ARG A 204 6.79 3.45 -17.26
C ARG A 204 6.42 4.68 -16.45
N ALA A 205 5.49 4.55 -15.48
CA ALA A 205 5.06 5.66 -14.63
C ALA A 205 6.21 6.22 -13.76
N PHE A 206 7.02 5.34 -13.17
CA PHE A 206 8.09 5.75 -12.26
C PHE A 206 9.42 6.08 -12.95
N LYS A 207 9.71 5.56 -14.14
CA LYS A 207 10.98 5.76 -14.87
C LYS A 207 11.41 7.22 -15.06
N PRO A 208 10.51 8.20 -15.29
CA PRO A 208 10.91 9.60 -15.42
C PRO A 208 11.56 10.17 -14.17
N TYR A 209 11.23 9.63 -13.00
CA TYR A 209 11.59 10.18 -11.70
C TYR A 209 12.54 9.28 -10.90
N LEU A 210 12.35 7.95 -10.96
CA LEU A 210 13.03 6.99 -10.10
C LEU A 210 13.69 5.87 -10.90
N LYS A 211 14.91 5.51 -10.52
CA LYS A 211 15.62 4.35 -11.06
C LYS A 211 15.19 3.09 -10.31
N ARG A 212 14.67 2.08 -11.04
CA ARG A 212 14.36 0.79 -10.43
C ARG A 212 15.62 0.05 -10.02
N VAL A 213 15.78 -0.21 -8.71
CA VAL A 213 16.93 -0.93 -8.13
C VAL A 213 16.66 -2.44 -8.09
N LYS A 214 15.47 -2.85 -7.63
CA LYS A 214 15.13 -4.26 -7.42
C LYS A 214 13.65 -4.52 -7.72
N ARG A 215 13.34 -5.74 -8.10
CA ARG A 215 11.97 -6.26 -8.16
C ARG A 215 11.94 -7.66 -7.56
N LYS A 216 10.97 -7.93 -6.69
CA LYS A 216 10.74 -9.23 -6.08
C LYS A 216 9.25 -9.59 -6.23
N GLY A 217 8.95 -10.83 -6.54
CA GLY A 217 7.59 -11.35 -6.54
C GLY A 217 7.31 -12.08 -5.24
N PHE A 218 6.09 -11.88 -4.73
CA PHE A 218 5.56 -12.59 -3.58
C PHE A 218 4.26 -13.28 -3.97
N CYS A 219 3.93 -14.38 -3.32
CA CYS A 219 2.69 -15.15 -3.55
C CYS A 219 2.42 -15.42 -5.04
N ILE A 220 3.43 -15.85 -5.80
CA ILE A 220 3.26 -16.16 -7.22
C ILE A 220 2.61 -17.54 -7.40
N VAL A 221 3.06 -18.52 -6.62
CA VAL A 221 2.62 -19.91 -6.69
C VAL A 221 1.97 -20.37 -5.39
N HIS A 222 2.51 -19.94 -4.23
CA HIS A 222 1.96 -20.28 -2.92
C HIS A 222 0.59 -19.61 -2.70
N PRO A 223 -0.33 -20.22 -1.93
CA PRO A 223 -1.60 -19.62 -1.57
C PRO A 223 -1.44 -18.19 -1.05
N ALA A 224 -2.27 -17.27 -1.55
CA ALA A 224 -2.29 -15.89 -1.07
C ALA A 224 -2.94 -15.83 0.32
N TRP A 225 -2.75 -14.71 1.01
CA TRP A 225 -3.25 -14.45 2.36
C TRP A 225 -4.76 -14.73 2.55
N PHE A 226 -5.57 -14.54 1.52
CA PHE A 226 -7.01 -14.85 1.55
C PHE A 226 -7.32 -16.36 1.44
N ARG A 227 -6.30 -17.20 1.30
CA ARG A 227 -6.37 -18.66 1.32
C ARG A 227 -5.49 -19.27 2.42
N GLN A 228 -5.36 -18.57 3.54
CA GLN A 228 -4.49 -18.96 4.67
C GLN A 228 -4.77 -20.39 5.20
N HIS A 229 -5.98 -20.91 5.00
CA HIS A 229 -6.32 -22.29 5.40
C HIS A 229 -5.63 -23.37 4.56
N TRP A 230 -4.91 -22.97 3.51
CA TRP A 230 -4.17 -23.85 2.60
C TRP A 230 -2.65 -23.70 2.75
N ALA A 231 -2.21 -22.87 3.68
CA ALA A 231 -0.79 -22.56 3.92
C ALA A 231 -0.19 -23.41 5.09
#